data_08d0f135c32ad3f6065e64d1838a99d2
#
_entry.id   08d0f135c32ad3f6065e64d1838a99d2
#
_cell.length_a   1.000
_cell.length_b   1.000
_cell.length_c   1.000
_cell.angle_alpha   90.00
_cell.angle_beta   90.00
_cell.angle_gamma   90.00
#
_symmetry.space_group_name_H-M   'P 1'
#
loop_
_entity.id
_entity.type
_entity.pdbx_description
1 polymer ?
#
loop_
_entity_poly.entity_id
_entity_poly.type
_entity_poly.pdbx_seq_one_letter_code
_entity_poly.pdbx_strand_id
1 'polypeptide(L)'
;MQIETKKIEELIPAPYNPRKISKRELERLKRSLNEFGYVDPVIWNKRTGYVVGGHQRLKAMEELGIKEVECVVVDLPEDKEKALNIALNKISGDWDREKLFEILDDLDTDGFDITFTGFEMADLNDFRFDSENEDENAYFGDAREATYNIYRLNEYDETRVDGFYQMPIMKACHYIPDGLMTFNDIRNYKGTKENVGVHFFIDDYKFERISTNPFKHIERIREYACTLAPQFSTYTDMPMALKIWNIYRARLIGQIMQDAGLEVIPSLAWAEEPTLEFSFAGLEPGGVVAVETVGLVKYEDGQKIWRMGLEYMLEKIKPECVLLYGYNPYLDFDWGKTKVVHYKLKQISDGVVWRVDK
;
A
#
# COMPACT_ATOMS: atom_id res chain seq x y z
N MET A 1 -15.54 5.31 -39.88
CA MET A 1 -16.17 5.79 -38.64
C MET A 1 -16.35 7.30 -38.83
N GLN A 2 -17.54 7.83 -38.67
CA GLN A 2 -17.82 9.25 -38.79
C GLN A 2 -17.74 9.86 -37.39
N ILE A 3 -16.95 10.95 -37.24
CA ILE A 3 -16.82 11.67 -35.99
C ILE A 3 -17.32 13.10 -36.24
N GLU A 4 -18.12 13.63 -35.31
CA GLU A 4 -18.60 15.01 -35.35
C GLU A 4 -18.45 15.64 -33.96
N THR A 5 -18.03 16.90 -33.92
CA THR A 5 -18.07 17.71 -32.71
C THR A 5 -19.48 18.19 -32.43
N LYS A 6 -19.99 17.97 -31.25
CA LYS A 6 -21.31 18.37 -30.78
C LYS A 6 -21.21 19.16 -29.48
N LYS A 7 -22.13 20.12 -29.32
CA LYS A 7 -22.27 20.74 -28.00
C LYS A 7 -22.95 19.76 -27.05
N ILE A 8 -22.50 19.73 -25.81
CA ILE A 8 -23.03 18.81 -24.78
C ILE A 8 -24.54 19.08 -24.57
N GLU A 9 -24.97 20.32 -24.63
CA GLU A 9 -26.39 20.70 -24.51
C GLU A 9 -27.30 20.18 -25.64
N GLU A 10 -26.74 19.78 -26.79
CA GLU A 10 -27.46 19.20 -27.92
C GLU A 10 -27.54 17.67 -27.81
N LEU A 11 -26.79 17.04 -26.91
CA LEU A 11 -26.74 15.58 -26.76
C LEU A 11 -27.80 15.09 -25.78
N ILE A 12 -28.85 14.49 -26.30
CA ILE A 12 -30.00 14.02 -25.53
C ILE A 12 -29.74 12.58 -25.09
N PRO A 13 -29.63 12.29 -23.76
CA PRO A 13 -29.55 10.91 -23.27
C PRO A 13 -30.77 10.09 -23.70
N ALA A 14 -30.56 8.86 -24.16
CA ALA A 14 -31.65 7.97 -24.52
C ALA A 14 -32.56 7.70 -23.31
N PRO A 15 -33.89 7.95 -23.40
CA PRO A 15 -34.79 7.79 -22.24
C PRO A 15 -34.93 6.34 -21.77
N TYR A 16 -34.65 5.39 -22.66
CA TYR A 16 -34.67 3.96 -22.37
C TYR A 16 -33.36 3.38 -21.85
N ASN A 17 -32.31 4.21 -21.62
CA ASN A 17 -31.04 3.71 -21.12
C ASN A 17 -31.20 3.11 -19.71
N PRO A 18 -30.93 1.79 -19.54
CA PRO A 18 -31.18 1.12 -18.26
C PRO A 18 -30.09 1.38 -17.22
N ARG A 19 -28.97 1.98 -17.59
CA ARG A 19 -27.79 2.09 -16.75
C ARG A 19 -27.86 3.30 -15.83
N LYS A 20 -27.64 3.07 -14.55
CA LYS A 20 -27.53 4.12 -13.52
C LYS A 20 -26.07 4.20 -13.03
N ILE A 21 -25.68 5.33 -12.52
CA ILE A 21 -24.36 5.57 -11.90
C ILE A 21 -24.59 6.13 -10.50
N SER A 22 -23.84 5.63 -9.52
CA SER A 22 -23.83 6.20 -8.18
C SER A 22 -23.02 7.51 -8.15
N LYS A 23 -23.23 8.33 -7.12
CA LYS A 23 -22.43 9.57 -6.95
C LYS A 23 -20.92 9.27 -6.86
N ARG A 24 -20.55 8.20 -6.16
CA ARG A 24 -19.16 7.79 -5.98
C ARG A 24 -18.51 7.40 -7.31
N GLU A 25 -19.20 6.59 -8.12
CA GLU A 25 -18.71 6.19 -9.44
C GLU A 25 -18.60 7.39 -10.41
N LEU A 26 -19.55 8.34 -10.33
CA LEU A 26 -19.49 9.55 -11.14
C LEU A 26 -18.27 10.41 -10.79
N GLU A 27 -17.92 10.54 -9.51
CA GLU A 27 -16.70 11.23 -9.09
C GLU A 27 -15.42 10.51 -9.56
N ARG A 28 -15.39 9.18 -9.51
CA ARG A 28 -14.29 8.39 -10.08
C ARG A 28 -14.13 8.64 -11.58
N LEU A 29 -15.24 8.62 -12.32
CA LEU A 29 -15.25 8.88 -13.76
C LEU A 29 -14.77 10.30 -14.11
N LYS A 30 -15.13 11.30 -13.31
CA LYS A 30 -14.63 12.68 -13.48
C LYS A 30 -13.10 12.76 -13.25
N ARG A 31 -12.56 12.07 -12.26
CA ARG A 31 -11.11 11.98 -12.04
C ARG A 31 -10.40 11.35 -13.23
N SER A 32 -10.93 10.22 -13.73
CA SER A 32 -10.39 9.54 -14.90
C SER A 32 -10.39 10.43 -16.15
N LEU A 33 -11.47 11.17 -16.38
CA LEU A 33 -11.56 12.12 -17.50
C LEU A 33 -10.55 13.28 -17.36
N ASN A 34 -10.28 13.75 -16.14
CA ASN A 34 -9.29 14.79 -15.91
C ASN A 34 -7.85 14.30 -16.11
N GLU A 35 -7.56 13.05 -15.73
CA GLU A 35 -6.22 12.46 -15.83
C GLU A 35 -5.87 12.03 -17.26
N PHE A 36 -6.77 11.27 -17.88
CA PHE A 36 -6.50 10.66 -19.19
C PHE A 36 -7.14 11.40 -20.36
N GLY A 37 -7.99 12.37 -20.08
CA GLY A 37 -8.76 13.05 -21.11
C GLY A 37 -9.93 12.21 -21.65
N TYR A 38 -10.49 12.68 -22.77
CA TYR A 38 -11.63 12.07 -23.43
C TYR A 38 -11.18 11.02 -24.46
N VAL A 39 -10.88 9.81 -23.99
CA VAL A 39 -10.29 8.74 -24.82
C VAL A 39 -11.31 7.74 -25.40
N ASP A 40 -12.53 7.69 -24.85
CA ASP A 40 -13.60 6.79 -25.29
C ASP A 40 -14.83 7.61 -25.68
N PRO A 41 -15.10 7.80 -27.01
CA PRO A 41 -16.11 8.74 -27.48
C PRO A 41 -17.53 8.35 -27.15
N VAL A 42 -18.39 9.35 -26.94
CA VAL A 42 -19.85 9.21 -26.91
C VAL A 42 -20.35 8.77 -28.28
N ILE A 43 -21.27 7.85 -28.30
CA ILE A 43 -21.94 7.39 -29.54
C ILE A 43 -23.31 8.07 -29.66
N TRP A 44 -23.51 8.81 -30.73
CA TRP A 44 -24.71 9.57 -31.00
C TRP A 44 -25.39 9.11 -32.31
N ASN A 45 -26.70 8.92 -32.26
CA ASN A 45 -27.47 8.52 -33.45
C ASN A 45 -28.09 9.77 -34.10
N LYS A 46 -27.63 10.10 -35.30
CA LYS A 46 -28.14 11.26 -36.05
C LYS A 46 -29.60 11.14 -36.45
N ARG A 47 -30.17 9.93 -36.50
CA ARG A 47 -31.57 9.68 -36.92
C ARG A 47 -32.54 10.02 -35.81
N THR A 48 -32.23 9.67 -34.59
CA THR A 48 -33.11 9.88 -33.43
C THR A 48 -32.71 11.10 -32.60
N GLY A 49 -31.44 11.55 -32.72
CA GLY A 49 -30.87 12.59 -31.90
C GLY A 49 -30.41 12.11 -30.53
N TYR A 50 -30.53 10.81 -30.24
CA TYR A 50 -30.17 10.27 -28.93
C TYR A 50 -28.73 9.79 -28.83
N VAL A 51 -28.21 9.93 -27.63
CA VAL A 51 -26.95 9.27 -27.23
C VAL A 51 -27.23 7.80 -27.00
N VAL A 52 -26.50 6.93 -27.71
CA VAL A 52 -26.65 5.46 -27.67
C VAL A 52 -25.62 4.82 -26.71
N GLY A 53 -24.42 5.41 -26.59
CA GLY A 53 -23.36 4.94 -25.71
C GLY A 53 -22.61 6.11 -25.06
N GLY A 54 -22.06 5.89 -23.84
CA GLY A 54 -21.31 6.93 -23.13
C GLY A 54 -22.15 7.88 -22.27
N HIS A 55 -23.39 7.51 -21.89
CA HIS A 55 -24.30 8.33 -21.09
C HIS A 55 -23.65 8.85 -19.78
N GLN A 56 -22.89 8.01 -19.10
CA GLN A 56 -22.27 8.39 -17.82
C GLN A 56 -21.11 9.36 -18.03
N ARG A 57 -20.35 9.18 -19.12
CA ARG A 57 -19.29 10.15 -19.52
C ARG A 57 -19.87 11.50 -19.90
N LEU A 58 -20.97 11.49 -20.65
CA LEU A 58 -21.69 12.72 -20.99
C LEU A 58 -22.08 13.50 -19.72
N LYS A 59 -22.69 12.82 -18.75
CA LYS A 59 -23.04 13.40 -17.46
C LYS A 59 -21.82 13.93 -16.70
N ALA A 60 -20.74 13.18 -16.66
CA ALA A 60 -19.50 13.61 -15.98
C ALA A 60 -18.89 14.85 -16.66
N MET A 61 -18.87 14.90 -17.99
CA MET A 61 -18.37 16.03 -18.75
C MET A 61 -19.26 17.28 -18.59
N GLU A 62 -20.58 17.11 -18.50
CA GLU A 62 -21.51 18.19 -18.21
C GLU A 62 -21.21 18.82 -16.84
N GLU A 63 -21.01 18.00 -15.78
CA GLU A 63 -20.65 18.47 -14.46
C GLU A 63 -19.23 19.09 -14.38
N LEU A 64 -18.31 18.66 -15.25
CA LEU A 64 -16.98 19.27 -15.41
C LEU A 64 -17.00 20.58 -16.21
N GLY A 65 -18.18 20.98 -16.77
CA GLY A 65 -18.35 22.22 -17.52
C GLY A 65 -17.77 22.18 -18.94
N ILE A 66 -17.50 21.00 -19.48
CA ILE A 66 -17.08 20.82 -20.88
C ILE A 66 -18.24 21.23 -21.77
N LYS A 67 -17.97 21.97 -22.84
CA LYS A 67 -19.01 22.55 -23.70
C LYS A 67 -19.23 21.77 -24.99
N GLU A 68 -18.16 21.21 -25.53
CA GLU A 68 -18.18 20.50 -26.81
C GLU A 68 -17.42 19.19 -26.67
N VAL A 69 -17.86 18.18 -27.42
CA VAL A 69 -17.29 16.83 -27.37
C VAL A 69 -17.36 16.19 -28.75
N GLU A 70 -16.36 15.41 -29.11
CA GLU A 70 -16.36 14.57 -30.31
C GLU A 70 -17.23 13.33 -30.09
N CYS A 71 -18.16 13.08 -31.01
CA CYS A 71 -19.05 11.94 -30.97
C CYS A 71 -18.83 11.02 -32.17
N VAL A 72 -18.87 9.73 -31.94
CA VAL A 72 -19.04 8.74 -33.02
C VAL A 72 -20.47 8.79 -33.49
N VAL A 73 -20.68 9.08 -34.79
CA VAL A 73 -22.01 9.20 -35.38
C VAL A 73 -22.43 7.87 -35.97
N VAL A 74 -23.63 7.41 -35.59
CA VAL A 74 -24.32 6.26 -36.21
C VAL A 74 -25.63 6.72 -36.87
N ASP A 75 -26.10 5.93 -37.81
CA ASP A 75 -27.37 6.14 -38.51
C ASP A 75 -28.21 4.87 -38.44
N LEU A 76 -28.88 4.68 -37.31
CA LEU A 76 -29.59 3.44 -36.99
C LEU A 76 -31.07 3.70 -36.79
N PRO A 77 -31.96 2.79 -37.29
CA PRO A 77 -33.35 2.77 -36.89
C PRO A 77 -33.46 2.44 -35.40
N GLU A 78 -34.59 2.80 -34.79
CA GLU A 78 -34.81 2.78 -33.34
C GLU A 78 -34.62 1.39 -32.70
N ASP A 79 -35.02 0.33 -33.37
CA ASP A 79 -34.82 -1.05 -32.92
C ASP A 79 -33.35 -1.43 -32.83
N LYS A 80 -32.54 -1.08 -33.82
CA LYS A 80 -31.10 -1.31 -33.84
C LYS A 80 -30.36 -0.37 -32.86
N GLU A 81 -30.86 0.85 -32.68
CA GLU A 81 -30.32 1.76 -31.67
C GLU A 81 -30.45 1.19 -30.26
N LYS A 82 -31.66 0.71 -29.89
CA LYS A 82 -31.88 0.06 -28.60
C LYS A 82 -31.05 -1.21 -28.44
N ALA A 83 -30.95 -2.03 -29.49
CA ALA A 83 -30.12 -3.22 -29.50
C ALA A 83 -28.60 -2.87 -29.28
N LEU A 84 -28.12 -1.82 -29.97
CA LEU A 84 -26.74 -1.35 -29.78
C LEU A 84 -26.51 -0.82 -28.37
N ASN A 85 -27.45 -0.07 -27.79
CA ASN A 85 -27.34 0.40 -26.41
C ASN A 85 -27.18 -0.78 -25.42
N ILE A 86 -27.97 -1.83 -25.57
CA ILE A 86 -27.89 -3.04 -24.76
C ILE A 86 -26.54 -3.75 -24.99
N ALA A 87 -26.15 -3.93 -26.27
CA ALA A 87 -24.92 -4.62 -26.63
C ALA A 87 -23.66 -3.92 -26.03
N LEU A 88 -23.56 -2.60 -26.13
CA LEU A 88 -22.46 -1.80 -25.55
C LEU A 88 -22.36 -1.94 -24.02
N ASN A 89 -23.46 -2.27 -23.37
CA ASN A 89 -23.51 -2.44 -21.92
C ASN A 89 -23.34 -3.90 -21.47
N LYS A 90 -23.66 -4.88 -22.32
CA LYS A 90 -23.66 -6.32 -22.01
C LYS A 90 -22.42 -7.03 -22.52
N ILE A 91 -21.89 -6.65 -23.69
CA ILE A 91 -20.75 -7.30 -24.34
C ILE A 91 -19.46 -6.57 -23.94
N SER A 92 -19.25 -6.38 -22.63
CA SER A 92 -18.00 -5.78 -22.12
C SER A 92 -16.98 -6.83 -21.68
N GLY A 93 -17.36 -8.13 -21.72
CA GLY A 93 -16.54 -9.21 -21.20
C GLY A 93 -16.45 -9.21 -19.68
N ASP A 94 -15.96 -10.28 -19.14
CA ASP A 94 -15.59 -10.37 -17.72
C ASP A 94 -14.09 -10.07 -17.56
N TRP A 95 -13.72 -9.59 -16.40
CA TRP A 95 -12.34 -9.38 -16.08
C TRP A 95 -11.65 -10.73 -15.82
N ASP A 96 -10.49 -10.94 -16.44
CA ASP A 96 -9.50 -11.89 -15.95
C ASP A 96 -8.94 -11.29 -14.65
N ARG A 97 -9.47 -11.76 -13.53
CA ARG A 97 -9.22 -11.16 -12.21
C ARG A 97 -7.76 -11.23 -11.79
N GLU A 98 -7.07 -12.32 -12.15
CA GLU A 98 -5.65 -12.50 -11.84
C GLU A 98 -4.80 -11.46 -12.57
N LYS A 99 -4.98 -11.33 -13.90
CA LYS A 99 -4.26 -10.31 -14.68
C LYS A 99 -4.63 -8.88 -14.28
N LEU A 100 -5.91 -8.64 -13.98
CA LEU A 100 -6.34 -7.33 -13.50
C LEU A 100 -5.67 -6.99 -12.17
N PHE A 101 -5.63 -7.94 -11.24
CA PHE A 101 -4.94 -7.79 -9.97
C PHE A 101 -3.46 -7.47 -10.17
N GLU A 102 -2.76 -8.24 -11.02
CA GLU A 102 -1.34 -8.00 -11.32
C GLU A 102 -1.09 -6.58 -11.85
N ILE A 103 -1.92 -6.12 -12.79
CA ILE A 103 -1.80 -4.76 -13.37
C ILE A 103 -2.06 -3.68 -12.30
N LEU A 104 -3.11 -3.83 -11.50
CA LEU A 104 -3.45 -2.85 -10.45
C LEU A 104 -2.38 -2.83 -9.33
N ASP A 105 -1.87 -4.00 -8.94
CA ASP A 105 -0.80 -4.12 -7.95
C ASP A 105 0.53 -3.54 -8.47
N ASP A 106 0.81 -3.71 -9.74
CA ASP A 106 1.96 -3.09 -10.40
C ASP A 106 1.83 -1.56 -10.45
N LEU A 107 0.65 -1.03 -10.81
CA LEU A 107 0.38 0.41 -10.83
C LEU A 107 0.51 1.03 -9.44
N ASP A 108 -0.09 0.41 -8.41
CA ASP A 108 0.04 0.85 -7.03
C ASP A 108 1.50 0.81 -6.54
N THR A 109 2.22 -0.26 -6.89
CA THR A 109 3.65 -0.41 -6.58
C THR A 109 4.51 0.66 -7.25
N ASP A 110 4.11 1.10 -8.46
CA ASP A 110 4.79 2.18 -9.20
C ASP A 110 4.42 3.59 -8.67
N GLY A 111 3.56 3.66 -7.64
CA GLY A 111 3.11 4.91 -7.03
C GLY A 111 2.02 5.63 -7.84
N PHE A 112 1.42 4.94 -8.82
CA PHE A 112 0.28 5.46 -9.54
C PHE A 112 -0.98 5.37 -8.68
N ASP A 113 -1.76 6.45 -8.62
CA ASP A 113 -3.05 6.45 -7.91
C ASP A 113 -4.06 5.60 -8.69
N ILE A 114 -4.26 4.34 -8.24
CA ILE A 114 -5.17 3.39 -8.89
C ILE A 114 -6.61 3.88 -8.97
N THR A 115 -7.00 4.88 -8.17
CA THR A 115 -8.36 5.44 -8.23
C THR A 115 -8.68 6.08 -9.58
N PHE A 116 -7.68 6.49 -10.35
CA PHE A 116 -7.86 6.96 -11.73
C PHE A 116 -8.33 5.85 -12.69
N THR A 117 -8.05 4.58 -12.39
CA THR A 117 -8.55 3.44 -13.16
C THR A 117 -10.03 3.14 -12.87
N GLY A 118 -10.59 3.75 -11.83
CA GLY A 118 -11.94 3.48 -11.34
C GLY A 118 -12.01 2.40 -10.26
N PHE A 119 -10.89 1.73 -9.96
CA PHE A 119 -10.76 0.80 -8.83
C PHE A 119 -10.25 1.54 -7.58
N GLU A 120 -10.53 0.98 -6.41
CA GLU A 120 -10.02 1.45 -5.12
C GLU A 120 -9.16 0.36 -4.46
N MET A 121 -8.40 0.74 -3.42
CA MET A 121 -7.62 -0.23 -2.62
C MET A 121 -8.48 -1.35 -2.03
N ALA A 122 -9.75 -1.08 -1.72
CA ALA A 122 -10.68 -2.10 -1.29
C ALA A 122 -10.95 -3.14 -2.38
N ASP A 123 -11.14 -2.69 -3.63
CA ASP A 123 -11.34 -3.58 -4.78
C ASP A 123 -10.10 -4.45 -5.01
N LEU A 124 -8.90 -3.87 -4.86
CA LEU A 124 -7.63 -4.59 -4.96
C LEU A 124 -7.51 -5.68 -3.89
N ASN A 125 -7.94 -5.38 -2.66
CA ASN A 125 -7.95 -6.36 -1.58
C ASN A 125 -8.97 -7.48 -1.83
N ASP A 126 -10.16 -7.17 -2.36
CA ASP A 126 -11.17 -8.18 -2.73
C ASP A 126 -10.63 -9.12 -3.82
N PHE A 127 -9.92 -8.61 -4.81
CA PHE A 127 -9.26 -9.43 -5.85
C PHE A 127 -8.16 -10.31 -5.27
N ARG A 128 -7.45 -9.87 -4.23
CA ARG A 128 -6.44 -10.68 -3.53
C ARG A 128 -7.05 -11.91 -2.87
N PHE A 129 -8.21 -11.75 -2.23
CA PHE A 129 -8.91 -12.86 -1.59
C PHE A 129 -9.49 -13.85 -2.59
N ASP A 130 -9.93 -13.37 -3.77
CA ASP A 130 -10.50 -14.23 -4.82
C ASP A 130 -9.42 -14.99 -5.60
N SER A 131 -8.26 -14.37 -5.89
CA SER A 131 -7.18 -15.03 -6.65
C SER A 131 -6.48 -16.15 -5.87
N GLU A 132 -6.56 -16.14 -4.54
CA GLU A 132 -6.09 -17.25 -3.70
C GLU A 132 -7.10 -18.40 -3.64
N ASN A 133 -8.34 -18.23 -4.16
CA ASN A 133 -9.44 -19.18 -4.05
C ASN A 133 -9.90 -19.82 -5.40
N GLU A 134 -9.24 -19.53 -6.54
CA GLU A 134 -9.65 -20.09 -7.84
C GLU A 134 -9.28 -21.57 -8.05
N ASP A 135 -8.72 -22.26 -7.07
CA ASP A 135 -8.73 -23.73 -7.06
C ASP A 135 -10.07 -24.23 -6.46
N GLU A 136 -11.14 -24.22 -7.26
CA GLU A 136 -12.44 -24.80 -6.86
C GLU A 136 -12.35 -26.28 -6.43
N ASN A 137 -11.22 -26.95 -6.69
CA ASN A 137 -10.91 -28.27 -6.17
C ASN A 137 -10.10 -28.27 -4.86
N ALA A 138 -9.57 -27.12 -4.39
CA ALA A 138 -8.87 -27.01 -3.12
C ALA A 138 -9.83 -26.89 -1.91
N TYR A 139 -11.13 -26.76 -2.12
CA TYR A 139 -12.13 -26.59 -1.05
C TYR A 139 -12.37 -27.85 -0.18
N PHE A 140 -11.61 -28.91 -0.37
CA PHE A 140 -11.56 -30.08 0.54
C PHE A 140 -10.33 -30.09 1.46
N GLY A 141 -9.52 -29.00 1.45
CA GLY A 141 -8.52 -28.77 2.50
C GLY A 141 -9.19 -28.37 3.82
N ASP A 142 -8.56 -28.67 4.94
CA ASP A 142 -9.03 -28.27 6.27
C ASP A 142 -9.23 -26.74 6.29
N ALA A 143 -10.46 -26.28 6.61
CA ALA A 143 -10.79 -24.86 6.74
C ALA A 143 -9.85 -24.10 7.72
N ARG A 144 -9.24 -24.83 8.66
CA ARG A 144 -8.20 -24.34 9.54
C ARG A 144 -6.92 -24.00 8.76
N GLU A 145 -6.50 -24.84 7.83
CA GLU A 145 -5.31 -24.61 7.00
C GLU A 145 -5.48 -23.35 6.15
N ALA A 146 -6.63 -23.16 5.50
CA ALA A 146 -6.95 -21.96 4.75
C ALA A 146 -6.88 -20.69 5.62
N THR A 147 -7.42 -20.76 6.86
CA THR A 147 -7.33 -19.66 7.82
C THR A 147 -5.87 -19.38 8.23
N TYR A 148 -5.08 -20.42 8.46
CA TYR A 148 -3.66 -20.28 8.81
C TYR A 148 -2.86 -19.63 7.69
N ASN A 149 -3.16 -19.98 6.42
CA ASN A 149 -2.52 -19.38 5.26
C ASN A 149 -2.76 -17.85 5.16
N ILE A 150 -3.99 -17.38 5.42
CA ILE A 150 -4.34 -15.95 5.40
C ILE A 150 -3.49 -15.16 6.41
N TYR A 151 -3.27 -15.73 7.61
CA TYR A 151 -2.48 -15.09 8.67
C TYR A 151 -1.00 -15.47 8.63
N ARG A 152 -0.54 -16.21 7.61
CA ARG A 152 0.83 -16.72 7.48
C ARG A 152 1.28 -17.57 8.67
N LEU A 153 0.36 -18.23 9.35
CA LEU A 153 0.67 -19.08 10.50
C LEU A 153 1.30 -20.41 10.12
N ASN A 154 1.23 -20.84 8.87
CA ASN A 154 2.00 -21.95 8.30
C ASN A 154 3.48 -21.61 8.08
N GLU A 155 3.83 -20.32 8.01
CA GLU A 155 5.22 -19.81 7.98
C GLU A 155 5.74 -19.48 9.40
N TYR A 156 4.86 -19.53 10.40
CA TYR A 156 5.15 -19.22 11.79
C TYR A 156 5.90 -20.37 12.46
N ASP A 157 7.05 -20.07 13.04
CA ASP A 157 7.83 -21.02 13.82
C ASP A 157 7.47 -20.88 15.32
N GLU A 158 6.58 -21.77 15.78
CA GLU A 158 6.13 -21.78 17.19
C GLU A 158 7.26 -22.08 18.20
N THR A 159 8.41 -22.54 17.73
CA THR A 159 9.57 -22.78 18.59
C THR A 159 10.41 -21.51 18.81
N ARG A 160 10.19 -20.47 18.00
CA ARG A 160 10.89 -19.19 18.05
C ARG A 160 9.93 -18.06 18.40
N VAL A 161 9.40 -18.08 19.60
CA VAL A 161 8.46 -17.08 20.12
C VAL A 161 8.87 -16.59 21.50
N ASP A 162 8.44 -15.36 21.83
CA ASP A 162 8.74 -14.68 23.09
C ASP A 162 7.46 -14.22 23.78
N GLY A 163 7.41 -14.39 25.09
CA GLY A 163 6.41 -13.85 26.00
C GLY A 163 5.00 -14.43 25.86
N PHE A 164 4.07 -13.83 26.59
CA PHE A 164 2.68 -14.26 26.67
C PHE A 164 1.96 -14.20 25.30
N TYR A 165 2.31 -13.20 24.49
CA TYR A 165 1.70 -12.99 23.18
C TYR A 165 2.33 -13.83 22.07
N GLN A 166 3.28 -14.73 22.40
CA GLN A 166 4.00 -15.55 21.43
C GLN A 166 4.56 -14.74 20.25
N MET A 167 5.19 -13.60 20.56
CA MET A 167 5.78 -12.73 19.54
C MET A 167 6.88 -13.46 18.78
N PRO A 168 6.81 -13.57 17.44
CA PRO A 168 7.88 -14.23 16.65
C PRO A 168 9.23 -13.57 16.92
N ILE A 169 10.27 -14.38 17.18
CA ILE A 169 11.61 -13.88 17.49
C ILE A 169 12.33 -13.56 16.19
N MET A 170 12.76 -12.32 16.08
CA MET A 170 13.74 -11.85 15.09
C MET A 170 15.15 -11.94 15.66
N LYS A 171 16.05 -12.54 14.89
CA LYS A 171 17.49 -12.62 15.23
C LYS A 171 18.12 -11.22 15.20
N ALA A 172 19.14 -11.01 16.02
CA ALA A 172 19.92 -9.79 15.99
C ALA A 172 20.60 -9.61 14.62
N CYS A 173 20.46 -8.43 14.04
CA CYS A 173 21.15 -8.01 12.82
C CYS A 173 22.26 -7.00 13.22
N HIS A 174 23.44 -7.10 12.60
CA HIS A 174 24.59 -6.24 12.88
C HIS A 174 24.96 -5.32 11.71
N TYR A 175 24.16 -5.33 10.65
CA TYR A 175 24.41 -4.52 9.47
C TYR A 175 23.94 -3.07 9.65
N ILE A 176 24.73 -2.10 9.19
CA ILE A 176 24.40 -0.68 9.22
C ILE A 176 24.49 -0.15 7.79
N PRO A 177 23.36 0.14 7.10
CA PRO A 177 23.38 0.65 5.74
C PRO A 177 23.89 2.10 5.68
N ASP A 178 24.42 2.49 4.52
CA ASP A 178 24.83 3.88 4.27
C ASP A 178 23.63 4.77 3.95
N GLY A 179 22.59 4.22 3.34
CA GLY A 179 21.36 4.93 2.99
C GLY A 179 20.13 4.06 3.21
N LEU A 180 18.98 4.71 3.30
CA LEU A 180 17.67 4.07 3.43
C LEU A 180 16.75 4.54 2.31
N MET A 181 16.16 3.57 1.59
CA MET A 181 15.19 3.76 0.50
C MET A 181 13.80 3.32 0.97
N THR A 182 12.75 4.06 0.60
CA THR A 182 11.39 3.62 0.93
C THR A 182 11.00 2.37 0.14
N PHE A 183 10.21 1.50 0.76
CA PHE A 183 9.71 0.29 0.10
C PHE A 183 8.97 0.57 -1.22
N ASN A 184 8.28 1.70 -1.34
CA ASN A 184 7.54 2.05 -2.55
C ASN A 184 8.45 2.48 -3.72
N ASP A 185 9.65 2.97 -3.43
CA ASP A 185 10.55 3.51 -4.45
C ASP A 185 11.60 2.50 -4.94
N ILE A 186 11.69 1.30 -4.31
CA ILE A 186 12.72 0.30 -4.63
C ILE A 186 12.72 -0.15 -6.09
N ARG A 187 11.56 -0.16 -6.75
CA ARG A 187 11.42 -0.59 -8.14
C ARG A 187 12.05 0.42 -9.11
N ASN A 188 11.91 1.70 -8.81
CA ASN A 188 12.31 2.79 -9.71
C ASN A 188 13.75 3.25 -9.50
N TYR A 189 14.38 2.81 -8.39
CA TYR A 189 15.73 3.19 -8.06
C TYR A 189 16.76 2.58 -9.03
N LYS A 190 17.58 3.45 -9.64
CA LYS A 190 18.60 3.08 -10.62
C LYS A 190 20.03 3.18 -10.08
N GLY A 191 20.19 3.62 -8.83
CA GLY A 191 21.51 3.74 -8.19
C GLY A 191 22.06 2.42 -7.68
N THR A 192 23.19 2.51 -6.95
CA THR A 192 23.88 1.36 -6.35
C THR A 192 23.11 0.89 -5.11
N LYS A 193 22.76 -0.38 -5.07
CA LYS A 193 21.95 -0.99 -4.00
C LYS A 193 22.78 -1.65 -2.89
N GLU A 194 24.07 -1.86 -3.11
CA GLU A 194 24.96 -2.64 -2.23
C GLU A 194 25.06 -2.16 -0.79
N ASN A 195 24.85 -0.86 -0.54
CA ASN A 195 24.91 -0.26 0.80
C ASN A 195 23.60 0.44 1.19
N VAL A 196 22.53 0.20 0.46
CA VAL A 196 21.20 0.80 0.72
C VAL A 196 20.28 -0.24 1.34
N GLY A 197 19.62 0.14 2.44
CA GLY A 197 18.59 -0.64 3.09
C GLY A 197 17.20 -0.18 2.68
N VAL A 198 16.24 -1.10 2.68
CA VAL A 198 14.83 -0.79 2.43
C VAL A 198 14.13 -0.49 3.75
N HIS A 199 13.32 0.58 3.84
CA HIS A 199 12.55 0.91 5.03
C HIS A 199 11.06 1.05 4.76
N PHE A 200 10.24 0.91 5.84
CA PHE A 200 8.78 1.00 5.84
C PHE A 200 8.26 2.16 6.70
N PHE A 201 9.04 3.21 6.91
CA PHE A 201 8.64 4.42 7.63
C PHE A 201 7.79 5.34 6.73
N ILE A 202 6.65 4.82 6.34
CA ILE A 202 5.62 5.43 5.50
C ILE A 202 4.25 5.00 6.02
N ASP A 203 3.17 5.57 5.53
CA ASP A 203 1.81 5.20 5.96
C ASP A 203 1.51 3.71 5.70
N ASP A 204 0.87 3.02 6.64
CA ASP A 204 0.61 1.57 6.62
C ASP A 204 -0.04 1.12 5.31
N TYR A 205 -1.04 1.85 4.80
CA TYR A 205 -1.77 1.49 3.58
C TYR A 205 -0.88 1.42 2.33
N LYS A 206 0.28 2.08 2.34
CA LYS A 206 1.24 2.07 1.23
C LYS A 206 2.05 0.77 1.14
N PHE A 207 2.13 0.02 2.24
CA PHE A 207 2.89 -1.24 2.27
C PHE A 207 2.10 -2.42 2.88
N GLU A 208 0.80 -2.29 3.10
CA GLU A 208 -0.05 -3.34 3.67
C GLU A 208 0.08 -4.68 2.91
N ARG A 209 0.31 -4.61 1.60
CA ARG A 209 0.56 -5.77 0.72
C ARG A 209 1.70 -6.70 1.17
N ILE A 210 2.67 -6.19 1.97
CA ILE A 210 3.76 -7.04 2.50
C ILE A 210 3.24 -8.09 3.48
N SER A 211 2.14 -7.79 4.21
CA SER A 211 1.51 -8.72 5.14
C SER A 211 0.80 -9.85 4.41
N THR A 212 0.19 -9.53 3.25
CA THR A 212 -0.61 -10.48 2.49
C THR A 212 0.28 -11.47 1.74
N ASN A 213 1.34 -11.00 1.07
CA ASN A 213 2.26 -11.86 0.34
C ASN A 213 3.71 -11.37 0.45
N PRO A 214 4.42 -11.66 1.56
CA PRO A 214 5.79 -11.22 1.74
C PRO A 214 6.75 -11.79 0.68
N PHE A 215 6.53 -13.00 0.21
CA PHE A 215 7.44 -13.68 -0.73
C PHE A 215 7.52 -12.98 -2.08
N LYS A 216 6.42 -12.41 -2.58
CA LYS A 216 6.40 -11.62 -3.83
C LYS A 216 7.38 -10.42 -3.76
N HIS A 217 7.57 -9.85 -2.59
CA HIS A 217 8.39 -8.67 -2.37
C HIS A 217 9.83 -8.99 -1.97
N ILE A 218 10.06 -10.14 -1.34
CA ILE A 218 11.39 -10.59 -0.87
C ILE A 218 12.41 -10.58 -2.01
N GLU A 219 12.07 -11.05 -3.20
CA GLU A 219 13.01 -11.12 -4.32
C GLU A 219 13.50 -9.73 -4.77
N ARG A 220 12.63 -8.72 -4.72
CA ARG A 220 13.03 -7.33 -5.03
C ARG A 220 13.85 -6.71 -3.89
N ILE A 221 13.48 -6.99 -2.64
CA ILE A 221 14.22 -6.51 -1.46
C ILE A 221 15.62 -7.14 -1.43
N ARG A 222 15.77 -8.37 -1.88
CA ARG A 222 17.06 -9.10 -1.94
C ARG A 222 18.13 -8.40 -2.77
N GLU A 223 17.74 -7.51 -3.67
CA GLU A 223 18.69 -6.71 -4.45
C GLU A 223 19.39 -5.64 -3.62
N TYR A 224 18.87 -5.34 -2.43
CA TYR A 224 19.40 -4.34 -1.50
C TYR A 224 20.24 -4.99 -0.40
N ALA A 225 21.10 -4.18 0.23
CA ALA A 225 22.02 -4.68 1.25
C ALA A 225 21.32 -5.26 2.48
N CYS A 226 20.20 -4.67 2.87
CA CYS A 226 19.39 -5.10 4.00
C CYS A 226 17.97 -4.55 3.86
N THR A 227 17.09 -4.98 4.75
CA THR A 227 15.77 -4.36 4.92
C THR A 227 15.50 -4.10 6.40
N LEU A 228 14.70 -3.10 6.69
CA LEU A 228 14.07 -2.96 7.99
C LEU A 228 12.83 -3.86 8.04
N ALA A 229 12.45 -4.34 9.22
CA ALA A 229 11.16 -4.99 9.38
C ALA A 229 10.03 -3.98 9.13
N PRO A 230 8.89 -4.38 8.58
CA PRO A 230 7.74 -3.50 8.45
C PRO A 230 7.36 -2.89 9.81
N GLN A 231 7.02 -1.61 9.83
CA GLN A 231 6.58 -0.92 11.04
C GLN A 231 5.15 -0.45 10.86
N PHE A 232 4.21 -1.20 11.42
CA PHE A 232 2.80 -0.81 11.43
C PHE A 232 2.51 0.15 12.59
N SER A 233 1.60 1.07 12.36
CA SER A 233 1.27 2.14 13.29
C SER A 233 0.73 1.63 14.64
N THR A 234 1.15 2.30 15.72
CA THR A 234 0.70 2.06 17.10
C THR A 234 0.25 3.38 17.73
N TYR A 235 -0.73 4.07 17.08
CA TYR A 235 -1.22 5.35 17.61
C TYR A 235 -1.86 5.17 18.99
N THR A 236 -1.74 6.18 19.85
CA THR A 236 -2.25 6.13 21.24
C THR A 236 -3.76 5.93 21.33
N ASP A 237 -4.52 6.41 20.33
CA ASP A 237 -5.97 6.26 20.22
C ASP A 237 -6.43 4.95 19.57
N MET A 238 -5.49 4.09 19.08
CA MET A 238 -5.85 2.76 18.57
C MET A 238 -6.25 1.81 19.72
N PRO A 239 -7.20 0.86 19.47
CA PRO A 239 -7.47 -0.24 20.39
C PRO A 239 -6.21 -1.06 20.68
N MET A 240 -6.02 -1.47 21.95
CA MET A 240 -4.86 -2.26 22.38
C MET A 240 -4.68 -3.54 21.56
N ALA A 241 -5.78 -4.25 21.26
CA ALA A 241 -5.74 -5.46 20.43
C ALA A 241 -5.13 -5.21 19.05
N LEU A 242 -5.41 -4.04 18.43
CA LEU A 242 -4.83 -3.68 17.14
C LEU A 242 -3.34 -3.33 17.23
N LYS A 243 -2.92 -2.68 18.33
CA LYS A 243 -1.50 -2.41 18.59
C LYS A 243 -0.72 -3.72 18.75
N ILE A 244 -1.25 -4.68 19.50
CA ILE A 244 -0.66 -6.02 19.67
C ILE A 244 -0.53 -6.72 18.32
N TRP A 245 -1.61 -6.72 17.53
CA TRP A 245 -1.63 -7.30 16.18
C TRP A 245 -0.59 -6.65 15.26
N ASN A 246 -0.46 -5.33 15.27
CA ASN A 246 0.50 -4.61 14.44
C ASN A 246 1.95 -4.95 14.79
N ILE A 247 2.27 -5.07 16.08
CA ILE A 247 3.60 -5.54 16.50
C ILE A 247 3.82 -7.00 16.14
N TYR A 248 2.80 -7.87 16.37
CA TYR A 248 2.89 -9.30 16.04
C TYR A 248 3.21 -9.51 14.55
N ARG A 249 2.41 -8.93 13.65
CA ARG A 249 2.62 -9.08 12.22
C ARG A 249 3.95 -8.49 11.73
N ALA A 250 4.42 -7.41 12.34
CA ALA A 250 5.74 -6.86 12.04
C ALA A 250 6.87 -7.85 12.37
N ARG A 251 6.79 -8.52 13.52
CA ARG A 251 7.73 -9.56 13.93
C ARG A 251 7.65 -10.79 13.04
N LEU A 252 6.42 -11.25 12.73
CA LEU A 252 6.19 -12.40 11.85
C LEU A 252 6.81 -12.20 10.47
N ILE A 253 6.53 -11.05 9.82
CA ILE A 253 7.09 -10.74 8.51
C ILE A 253 8.61 -10.61 8.58
N GLY A 254 9.13 -9.96 9.63
CA GLY A 254 10.57 -9.87 9.85
C GLY A 254 11.24 -11.24 10.00
N GLN A 255 10.63 -12.18 10.72
CA GLN A 255 11.11 -13.56 10.86
C GLN A 255 11.07 -14.30 9.50
N ILE A 256 9.96 -14.20 8.75
CA ILE A 256 9.83 -14.77 7.40
C ILE A 256 10.93 -14.25 6.46
N MET A 257 11.18 -12.94 6.49
CA MET A 257 12.25 -12.33 5.67
C MET A 257 13.64 -12.84 6.06
N GLN A 258 13.92 -12.99 7.36
CA GLN A 258 15.18 -13.56 7.84
C GLN A 258 15.33 -15.01 7.42
N ASP A 259 14.27 -15.80 7.50
CA ASP A 259 14.27 -17.22 7.09
C ASP A 259 14.44 -17.36 5.58
N ALA A 260 13.97 -16.40 4.81
CA ALA A 260 14.26 -16.27 3.39
C ALA A 260 15.69 -15.79 3.08
N GLY A 261 16.52 -15.57 4.09
CA GLY A 261 17.95 -15.21 3.95
C GLY A 261 18.22 -13.72 3.71
N LEU A 262 17.31 -12.82 4.10
CA LEU A 262 17.57 -11.39 4.09
C LEU A 262 18.24 -10.93 5.39
N GLU A 263 19.09 -9.92 5.30
CA GLU A 263 19.56 -9.13 6.45
C GLU A 263 18.45 -8.20 6.90
N VAL A 264 17.77 -8.50 8.03
CA VAL A 264 16.61 -7.75 8.50
C VAL A 264 16.88 -7.06 9.82
N ILE A 265 16.82 -5.73 9.82
CA ILE A 265 16.97 -4.88 11.00
C ILE A 265 15.58 -4.69 11.63
N PRO A 266 15.36 -5.02 12.92
CA PRO A 266 14.10 -4.77 13.58
C PRO A 266 13.75 -3.29 13.63
N SER A 267 12.55 -2.92 13.15
CA SER A 267 11.93 -1.62 13.38
C SER A 267 11.10 -1.67 14.64
N LEU A 268 11.20 -0.61 15.45
CA LEU A 268 10.57 -0.54 16.75
C LEU A 268 9.52 0.57 16.78
N ALA A 269 8.32 0.21 17.22
CA ALA A 269 7.23 1.13 17.48
C ALA A 269 6.63 0.84 18.86
N TRP A 270 6.20 1.88 19.55
CA TRP A 270 5.54 1.81 20.83
C TRP A 270 4.58 2.99 21.00
N ALA A 271 3.68 2.91 21.97
CA ALA A 271 2.78 3.97 22.36
C ALA A 271 2.86 4.19 23.89
N GLU A 272 1.74 4.22 24.58
CA GLU A 272 1.66 4.36 26.04
C GLU A 272 2.33 3.19 26.80
N GLU A 273 2.63 3.39 28.07
CA GLU A 273 3.38 2.47 28.92
C GLU A 273 2.97 0.99 28.83
N PRO A 274 1.65 0.62 28.82
CA PRO A 274 1.25 -0.78 28.68
C PRO A 274 1.69 -1.45 27.37
N THR A 275 2.06 -0.68 26.35
CA THR A 275 2.54 -1.25 25.09
C THR A 275 3.99 -1.72 25.13
N LEU A 276 4.78 -1.26 26.10
CA LEU A 276 6.22 -1.55 26.17
C LEU A 276 6.50 -3.05 26.32
N GLU A 277 5.64 -3.77 27.04
CA GLU A 277 5.81 -5.21 27.25
C GLU A 277 5.89 -5.98 25.91
N PHE A 278 4.95 -5.74 25.01
CA PHE A 278 4.89 -6.47 23.74
C PHE A 278 5.65 -5.77 22.59
N SER A 279 5.83 -4.44 22.67
CA SER A 279 6.56 -3.70 21.62
C SER A 279 8.04 -4.13 21.50
N PHE A 280 8.62 -4.57 22.61
CA PHE A 280 10.01 -5.03 22.67
C PHE A 280 10.16 -6.54 22.84
N ALA A 281 9.06 -7.29 22.81
CA ALA A 281 9.08 -8.75 22.74
C ALA A 281 9.45 -9.24 21.33
N GLY A 282 9.96 -10.46 21.25
CA GLY A 282 10.36 -11.08 19.98
C GLY A 282 11.62 -10.46 19.35
N LEU A 283 12.57 -9.97 20.17
CA LEU A 283 13.80 -9.35 19.70
C LEU A 283 15.00 -9.95 20.42
N GLU A 284 15.97 -10.45 19.67
CA GLU A 284 17.27 -10.81 20.26
C GLU A 284 18.03 -9.53 20.64
N PRO A 285 18.59 -9.47 21.86
CA PRO A 285 19.35 -8.30 22.31
C PRO A 285 20.70 -8.14 21.63
N GLY A 286 21.24 -6.91 21.65
CA GLY A 286 22.64 -6.61 21.26
C GLY A 286 22.83 -6.26 19.78
N GLY A 287 21.81 -6.39 18.93
CA GLY A 287 21.91 -6.04 17.51
C GLY A 287 21.61 -4.58 17.19
N VAL A 288 21.54 -4.29 15.89
CA VAL A 288 21.09 -2.99 15.35
C VAL A 288 19.57 -2.97 15.33
N VAL A 289 18.99 -1.85 15.74
CA VAL A 289 17.54 -1.61 15.67
C VAL A 289 17.26 -0.27 14.99
N ALA A 290 16.07 -0.09 14.46
CA ALA A 290 15.66 1.15 13.80
C ALA A 290 14.44 1.76 14.49
N VAL A 291 14.45 3.09 14.64
CA VAL A 291 13.33 3.88 15.17
C VAL A 291 13.09 5.10 14.31
N GLU A 292 11.81 5.49 14.18
CA GLU A 292 11.45 6.74 13.50
C GLU A 292 11.00 7.80 14.49
N THR A 293 11.17 9.06 14.10
CA THR A 293 10.74 10.23 14.88
C THR A 293 9.68 11.05 14.19
N VAL A 294 9.19 10.57 13.02
CA VAL A 294 8.21 11.29 12.22
C VAL A 294 6.86 11.30 12.93
N GLY A 295 6.30 12.49 13.17
CA GLY A 295 4.98 12.66 13.79
C GLY A 295 4.98 12.74 15.32
N LEU A 296 5.76 11.93 16.03
CA LEU A 296 5.74 11.85 17.51
C LEU A 296 6.28 13.11 18.20
N VAL A 297 7.29 13.73 17.60
CA VAL A 297 8.07 14.80 18.27
C VAL A 297 7.44 16.20 18.20
N LYS A 298 6.31 16.35 17.54
CA LYS A 298 5.61 17.64 17.43
C LYS A 298 4.87 18.05 18.72
N TYR A 299 4.55 17.07 19.58
CA TYR A 299 3.73 17.28 20.75
C TYR A 299 4.50 16.85 22.01
N GLU A 300 4.34 17.58 23.11
CA GLU A 300 5.02 17.34 24.37
C GLU A 300 4.77 15.93 24.93
N ASP A 301 3.51 15.45 24.84
CA ASP A 301 3.17 14.11 25.29
C ASP A 301 3.77 13.02 24.40
N GLY A 302 3.84 13.25 23.09
CA GLY A 302 4.55 12.36 22.16
C GLY A 302 6.03 12.24 22.49
N GLN A 303 6.64 13.35 22.89
CA GLN A 303 8.05 13.37 23.33
C GLN A 303 8.27 12.54 24.61
N LYS A 304 7.38 12.62 25.59
CA LYS A 304 7.45 11.82 26.83
C LYS A 304 7.34 10.32 26.51
N ILE A 305 6.35 9.95 25.68
CA ILE A 305 6.14 8.57 25.26
C ILE A 305 7.39 8.04 24.53
N TRP A 306 7.95 8.83 23.63
CA TRP A 306 9.12 8.42 22.87
C TRP A 306 10.33 8.21 23.77
N ARG A 307 10.61 9.15 24.69
CA ARG A 307 11.71 9.02 25.67
C ARG A 307 11.55 7.77 26.54
N MET A 308 10.35 7.53 27.07
CA MET A 308 10.02 6.34 27.88
C MET A 308 10.36 5.05 27.14
N GLY A 309 9.95 4.94 25.85
CA GLY A 309 10.26 3.76 25.04
C GLY A 309 11.74 3.61 24.73
N LEU A 310 12.48 4.71 24.50
CA LEU A 310 13.94 4.67 24.34
C LEU A 310 14.65 4.14 25.60
N GLU A 311 14.27 4.64 26.77
CA GLU A 311 14.84 4.18 28.04
C GLU A 311 14.60 2.68 28.23
N TYR A 312 13.36 2.21 27.99
CA TYR A 312 13.01 0.79 28.06
C TYR A 312 13.77 -0.04 27.01
N MET A 313 13.92 0.45 25.78
CA MET A 313 14.69 -0.19 24.72
C MET A 313 16.15 -0.40 25.12
N LEU A 314 16.80 0.65 25.63
CA LEU A 314 18.21 0.57 26.04
C LEU A 314 18.41 -0.42 27.18
N GLU A 315 17.48 -0.51 28.11
CA GLU A 315 17.53 -1.47 29.22
C GLU A 315 17.25 -2.90 28.76
N LYS A 316 16.18 -3.13 27.97
CA LYS A 316 15.67 -4.45 27.60
C LYS A 316 16.46 -5.07 26.46
N ILE A 317 16.69 -4.32 25.39
CA ILE A 317 17.29 -4.83 24.14
C ILE A 317 18.81 -4.61 24.13
N LYS A 318 19.31 -3.56 24.80
CA LYS A 318 20.74 -3.20 24.83
C LYS A 318 21.36 -3.17 23.43
N PRO A 319 20.77 -2.42 22.49
CA PRO A 319 21.24 -2.43 21.11
C PRO A 319 22.67 -1.88 21.02
N GLU A 320 23.48 -2.48 20.14
CA GLU A 320 24.80 -1.92 19.82
C GLU A 320 24.69 -0.64 19.00
N CYS A 321 23.64 -0.54 18.17
CA CYS A 321 23.39 0.63 17.33
C CYS A 321 21.89 0.87 17.14
N VAL A 322 21.50 2.14 17.15
CA VAL A 322 20.16 2.61 16.80
C VAL A 322 20.23 3.41 15.50
N LEU A 323 19.49 2.97 14.49
CA LEU A 323 19.23 3.73 13.27
C LEU A 323 18.08 4.71 13.53
N LEU A 324 18.39 5.98 13.62
CA LEU A 324 17.42 7.04 13.90
C LEU A 324 16.97 7.69 12.59
N TYR A 325 15.73 7.44 12.18
CA TYR A 325 15.15 7.99 10.95
C TYR A 325 14.29 9.22 11.25
N GLY A 326 14.53 10.32 10.54
CA GLY A 326 13.73 11.54 10.66
C GLY A 326 14.47 12.68 11.36
N TYR A 327 13.82 13.32 12.34
CA TYR A 327 14.38 14.41 13.12
C TYR A 327 15.05 13.86 14.38
N ASN A 328 16.12 14.53 14.85
CA ASN A 328 16.65 14.24 16.18
C ASN A 328 16.19 15.31 17.17
N PRO A 329 15.09 15.08 17.89
CA PRO A 329 14.57 16.06 18.86
C PRO A 329 15.32 16.06 20.20
N TYR A 330 16.20 15.06 20.43
CA TYR A 330 16.82 14.80 21.72
C TYR A 330 18.34 14.74 21.60
N LEU A 331 18.94 15.88 21.31
CA LEU A 331 20.40 16.03 21.34
C LEU A 331 20.99 15.77 22.74
N ASP A 332 20.17 15.87 23.79
CA ASP A 332 20.50 15.71 25.21
C ASP A 332 20.17 14.31 25.78
N PHE A 333 19.62 13.38 24.97
CA PHE A 333 19.32 12.02 25.44
C PHE A 333 20.60 11.23 25.63
N ASP A 334 20.76 10.61 26.81
CA ASP A 334 21.90 9.74 27.12
C ASP A 334 21.74 8.35 26.50
N TRP A 335 22.46 8.12 25.43
CA TRP A 335 22.48 6.83 24.72
C TRP A 335 23.42 5.82 25.36
N GLY A 336 24.14 6.17 26.42
CA GLY A 336 25.09 5.31 27.07
C GLY A 336 26.21 4.86 26.11
N LYS A 337 26.35 3.54 25.92
CA LYS A 337 27.32 2.94 24.99
C LYS A 337 26.77 2.65 23.61
N THR A 338 25.45 2.85 23.39
CA THR A 338 24.78 2.55 22.14
C THR A 338 25.17 3.57 21.09
N LYS A 339 25.63 3.10 19.93
CA LYS A 339 25.90 3.95 18.77
C LYS A 339 24.59 4.45 18.17
N VAL A 340 24.57 5.70 17.70
CA VAL A 340 23.42 6.25 16.97
C VAL A 340 23.84 6.65 15.57
N VAL A 341 23.14 6.15 14.56
CA VAL A 341 23.33 6.53 13.16
C VAL A 341 22.06 7.25 12.71
N HIS A 342 22.23 8.48 12.24
CA HIS A 342 21.10 9.35 11.94
C HIS A 342 20.86 9.50 10.44
N TYR A 343 19.63 9.19 9.98
CA TYR A 343 19.15 9.38 8.62
C TYR A 343 18.20 10.57 8.58
N LYS A 344 18.71 11.74 8.17
CA LYS A 344 17.97 13.01 8.17
C LYS A 344 17.18 13.20 6.90
N LEU A 345 15.87 13.44 6.99
CA LEU A 345 14.99 13.69 5.85
C LEU A 345 15.41 14.84 4.92
N LYS A 346 16.28 15.75 5.38
CA LYS A 346 16.84 16.83 4.55
C LYS A 346 18.00 16.40 3.64
N GLN A 347 18.45 15.15 3.76
CA GLN A 347 19.57 14.60 2.98
C GLN A 347 19.09 13.47 2.07
N ILE A 348 18.08 13.79 1.25
CA ILE A 348 17.53 12.88 0.25
C ILE A 348 18.21 13.17 -1.09
N SER A 349 18.80 12.14 -1.70
CA SER A 349 19.25 12.16 -3.08
C SER A 349 18.76 10.89 -3.77
N ASP A 350 18.12 11.05 -4.93
CA ASP A 350 17.56 9.96 -5.73
C ASP A 350 16.60 9.04 -4.94
N GLY A 351 15.84 9.62 -4.00
CA GLY A 351 14.91 8.89 -3.13
C GLY A 351 15.56 8.18 -1.95
N VAL A 352 16.90 8.18 -1.83
CA VAL A 352 17.64 7.60 -0.70
C VAL A 352 17.92 8.64 0.36
N VAL A 353 17.60 8.31 1.61
CA VAL A 353 18.00 9.11 2.78
C VAL A 353 19.36 8.59 3.29
N TRP A 354 20.41 9.39 3.08
CA TRP A 354 21.78 9.02 3.47
C TRP A 354 22.04 9.30 4.94
N ARG A 355 22.85 8.45 5.58
CA ARG A 355 23.29 8.68 6.95
C ARG A 355 24.16 9.95 7.04
N VAL A 356 24.09 10.57 8.19
CA VAL A 356 24.95 11.71 8.52
C VAL A 356 26.13 11.17 9.32
N ASP A 357 27.29 11.13 8.70
CA ASP A 357 28.53 10.90 9.44
C ASP A 357 28.78 12.13 10.34
N LYS A 358 29.00 11.87 11.63
CA LYS A 358 29.45 12.90 12.58
C LYS A 358 30.94 13.12 12.46
#